data_168e5dd50c8676dcba2ef4e16547135d
#
_entry.id   168e5dd50c8676dcba2ef4e16547135d
#
_cell.length_a   1.000
_cell.length_b   1.000
_cell.length_c   1.000
_cell.angle_alpha   90.00
_cell.angle_beta   90.00
_cell.angle_gamma   90.00
#
_symmetry.space_group_name_H-M   'P 1'
#
loop_
_entity.id
_entity.type
_entity.pdbx_description
1 polymer ?
#
loop_
_entity_poly.entity_id
_entity_poly.type
_entity_poly.pdbx_seq_one_letter_code
_entity_poly.pdbx_strand_id
1 'polypeptide(L)'
;MKNEYIPKLSKIKEVIKHTDLEYTFRMEYDGEVKPGQFFELSIPKYGEAPISVSGIGDGLVDFTIRRVGTVTNEVFENYVGDKLFIRGPYGNGFELENYKGKELVIIGGGTGVSPMRGVIQYFSAHPEEAVSTTLIAGFKSPEDVLFKKDFEEWKKTLHVIQTVDTAPEEYEGSVGMVTKYIPDLRFKNPENAVFICVGPPVMIKFTIMEIKKLGIKDEQIWTSYERKMCCGIGKCGHCRMNEKYVCLDGPVFNYTEARELID
;
A
#
# COMPACT_ATOMS: atom_id res chain seq x y z
N MET A 1 -12.53 21.20 21.34
CA MET A 1 -12.56 20.13 20.32
C MET A 1 -11.47 20.40 19.30
N LYS A 2 -10.63 19.42 19.02
CA LYS A 2 -9.60 19.52 17.96
C LYS A 2 -10.31 19.50 16.60
N ASN A 3 -10.06 20.48 15.75
CA ASN A 3 -10.65 20.52 14.43
C ASN A 3 -9.86 19.59 13.49
N GLU A 4 -10.43 18.44 13.13
CA GLU A 4 -9.81 17.42 12.30
C GLU A 4 -9.66 17.83 10.81
N TYR A 5 -10.30 18.94 10.41
CA TYR A 5 -10.20 19.48 9.04
C TYR A 5 -9.03 20.44 8.85
N ILE A 6 -8.33 20.85 9.89
CA ILE A 6 -7.22 21.79 9.75
C ILE A 6 -5.96 21.00 9.40
N PRO A 7 -5.43 21.15 8.19
CA PRO A 7 -4.17 20.52 7.82
C PRO A 7 -3.01 21.19 8.58
N LYS A 8 -2.04 20.39 8.95
CA LYS A 8 -0.81 20.83 9.58
C LYS A 8 0.30 20.93 8.57
N LEU A 9 1.12 21.96 8.70
CA LEU A 9 2.34 22.08 7.90
C LEU A 9 3.36 21.06 8.40
N SER A 10 3.85 20.21 7.51
CA SER A 10 4.88 19.23 7.78
C SER A 10 6.06 19.45 6.85
N LYS A 11 7.27 19.34 7.40
CA LYS A 11 8.52 19.55 6.67
C LYS A 11 8.95 18.28 5.96
N ILE A 12 9.35 18.40 4.70
CA ILE A 12 9.98 17.33 3.94
C ILE A 12 11.44 17.22 4.39
N LYS A 13 11.83 16.05 4.87
CA LYS A 13 13.22 15.74 5.28
C LYS A 13 14.04 15.15 4.15
N GLU A 14 13.40 14.33 3.33
CA GLU A 14 14.04 13.62 2.25
C GLU A 14 13.05 13.40 1.11
N VAL A 15 13.54 13.46 -0.12
CA VAL A 15 12.79 13.08 -1.31
C VAL A 15 13.55 11.97 -2.01
N ILE A 16 12.90 10.81 -2.17
CA ILE A 16 13.48 9.64 -2.83
C ILE A 16 12.77 9.45 -4.17
N LYS A 17 13.48 9.67 -5.24
CA LYS A 17 12.97 9.42 -6.60
C LYS A 17 13.05 7.92 -6.91
N HIS A 18 11.92 7.33 -7.32
CA HIS A 18 11.84 5.94 -7.78
C HIS A 18 11.82 5.87 -9.31
N THR A 19 10.94 6.65 -9.93
CA THR A 19 10.76 6.78 -11.37
C THR A 19 10.61 8.27 -11.72
N ASP A 20 10.27 8.60 -12.95
CA ASP A 20 9.95 9.99 -13.30
C ASP A 20 8.56 10.44 -12.79
N LEU A 21 7.71 9.48 -12.42
CA LEU A 21 6.34 9.71 -11.95
C LEU A 21 6.10 9.43 -10.48
N GLU A 22 6.97 8.66 -9.80
CA GLU A 22 6.78 8.27 -8.40
C GLU A 22 7.97 8.68 -7.53
N TYR A 23 7.69 9.50 -6.52
CA TYR A 23 8.64 9.91 -5.49
C TYR A 23 8.10 9.57 -4.10
N THR A 24 9.00 9.19 -3.19
CA THR A 24 8.67 9.12 -1.76
C THR A 24 9.13 10.40 -1.08
N PHE A 25 8.18 11.03 -0.39
CA PHE A 25 8.41 12.21 0.46
C PHE A 25 8.43 11.75 1.91
N ARG A 26 9.59 11.81 2.55
CA ARG A 26 9.75 11.57 3.98
C ARG A 26 9.51 12.84 4.74
N MET A 27 8.51 12.85 5.61
CA MET A 27 8.01 14.05 6.26
C MET A 27 8.01 13.92 7.77
N GLU A 28 8.18 15.06 8.47
CA GLU A 28 8.08 15.12 9.93
C GLU A 28 6.64 14.81 10.39
N TYR A 29 6.50 13.84 11.28
CA TYR A 29 5.24 13.52 11.93
C TYR A 29 5.49 12.77 13.24
N ASP A 30 4.97 13.30 14.36
CA ASP A 30 5.19 12.81 15.72
C ASP A 30 4.00 12.04 16.32
N GLY A 31 2.95 11.81 15.53
CA GLY A 31 1.77 11.08 15.97
C GLY A 31 1.87 9.57 15.70
N GLU A 32 0.96 8.81 16.29
CA GLU A 32 0.82 7.38 16.02
C GLU A 32 0.24 7.16 14.62
N VAL A 33 0.81 6.20 13.90
CA VAL A 33 0.41 5.82 12.54
C VAL A 33 0.50 4.31 12.40
N LYS A 34 -0.48 3.71 11.70
CA LYS A 34 -0.46 2.29 11.33
C LYS A 34 -0.18 2.12 9.83
N PRO A 35 0.48 1.05 9.41
CA PRO A 35 0.58 0.70 7.99
C PRO A 35 -0.80 0.65 7.32
N GLY A 36 -0.92 1.17 6.10
CA GLY A 36 -2.18 1.19 5.36
C GLY A 36 -3.14 2.32 5.71
N GLN A 37 -2.89 3.11 6.76
CA GLN A 37 -3.57 4.39 6.96
C GLN A 37 -3.16 5.40 5.88
N PHE A 38 -3.93 6.47 5.75
CA PHE A 38 -3.65 7.53 4.78
C PHE A 38 -3.77 8.93 5.40
N PHE A 39 -3.23 9.90 4.70
CA PHE A 39 -3.40 11.32 5.00
C PHE A 39 -3.99 12.02 3.78
N GLU A 40 -4.77 13.07 4.02
CA GLU A 40 -5.07 14.05 2.99
C GLU A 40 -3.91 15.03 2.89
N LEU A 41 -3.27 15.04 1.74
CA LEU A 41 -2.23 16.00 1.39
C LEU A 41 -2.90 17.21 0.75
N SER A 42 -2.74 18.37 1.39
CA SER A 42 -3.42 19.61 1.02
C SER A 42 -2.47 20.60 0.36
N ILE A 43 -2.84 21.09 -0.82
CA ILE A 43 -2.12 22.17 -1.48
C ILE A 43 -3.06 23.37 -1.64
N PRO A 44 -2.77 24.52 -1.01
CA PRO A 44 -3.61 25.71 -1.10
C PRO A 44 -3.93 26.05 -2.56
N LYS A 45 -5.21 26.34 -2.85
CA LYS A 45 -5.79 26.64 -4.18
C LYS A 45 -5.95 25.42 -5.13
N TYR A 46 -5.23 24.32 -4.90
CA TYR A 46 -5.27 23.13 -5.77
C TYR A 46 -6.16 22.01 -5.22
N GLY A 47 -6.34 21.96 -3.89
CA GLY A 47 -7.19 20.98 -3.23
C GLY A 47 -6.40 19.96 -2.40
N GLU A 48 -7.01 18.78 -2.22
CA GLU A 48 -6.47 17.69 -1.41
C GLU A 48 -6.45 16.38 -2.18
N ALA A 49 -5.52 15.51 -1.81
CA ALA A 49 -5.43 14.16 -2.32
C ALA A 49 -5.14 13.17 -1.17
N PRO A 50 -5.87 12.05 -1.07
CA PRO A 50 -5.56 10.99 -0.12
C PRO A 50 -4.30 10.25 -0.57
N ILE A 51 -3.32 10.18 0.32
CA ILE A 51 -2.06 9.49 0.08
C ILE A 51 -1.84 8.48 1.20
N SER A 52 -1.69 7.21 0.82
CA SER A 52 -1.39 6.14 1.77
C SER A 52 0.00 6.29 2.38
N VAL A 53 0.11 5.95 3.65
CA VAL A 53 1.39 5.87 4.34
C VAL A 53 2.20 4.72 3.73
N SER A 54 3.40 5.03 3.28
CA SER A 54 4.34 4.06 2.69
C SER A 54 5.55 3.75 3.57
N GLY A 55 5.65 4.37 4.74
CA GLY A 55 6.69 4.09 5.73
C GLY A 55 6.45 4.86 7.01
N ILE A 56 6.92 4.28 8.12
CA ILE A 56 6.79 4.83 9.46
C ILE A 56 8.16 4.75 10.13
N GLY A 57 8.62 5.86 10.70
CA GLY A 57 9.89 5.94 11.42
C GLY A 57 9.77 6.83 12.64
N ASP A 58 10.86 7.02 13.40
CA ASP A 58 10.89 7.86 14.59
C ASP A 58 10.66 9.34 14.23
N GLY A 59 9.44 9.83 14.51
CA GLY A 59 9.05 11.20 14.18
C GLY A 59 8.90 11.47 12.68
N LEU A 60 8.79 10.41 11.85
CA LEU A 60 8.74 10.51 10.40
C LEU A 60 7.62 9.64 9.82
N VAL A 61 7.08 10.08 8.70
CA VAL A 61 6.14 9.33 7.86
C VAL A 61 6.54 9.47 6.40
N ASP A 62 6.48 8.37 5.64
CA ASP A 62 6.77 8.37 4.21
C ASP A 62 5.45 8.34 3.41
N PHE A 63 5.39 9.17 2.37
CA PHE A 63 4.32 9.20 1.38
C PHE A 63 4.91 8.95 -0.02
N THR A 64 4.54 7.85 -0.64
CA THR A 64 4.92 7.59 -2.03
C THR A 64 3.82 8.11 -2.94
N ILE A 65 4.14 9.16 -3.67
CA ILE A 65 3.18 9.93 -4.47
C ILE A 65 3.47 9.66 -5.94
N ARG A 66 2.41 9.33 -6.68
CA ARG A 66 2.43 9.28 -8.14
C ARG A 66 1.90 10.57 -8.73
N ARG A 67 2.62 11.13 -9.70
CA ARG A 67 2.23 12.33 -10.44
C ARG A 67 1.14 12.00 -11.46
N VAL A 68 -0.15 12.20 -11.10
CA VAL A 68 -1.29 11.81 -11.95
C VAL A 68 -2.46 12.79 -11.97
N GLY A 69 -2.44 13.87 -11.18
CA GLY A 69 -3.57 14.79 -11.08
C GLY A 69 -3.16 16.17 -10.61
N THR A 70 -4.11 17.10 -10.54
CA THR A 70 -3.85 18.52 -10.24
C THR A 70 -3.02 18.70 -8.96
N VAL A 71 -3.43 18.09 -7.86
CA VAL A 71 -2.73 18.22 -6.56
C VAL A 71 -1.33 17.60 -6.64
N THR A 72 -1.23 16.38 -7.16
CA THR A 72 0.07 15.68 -7.24
C THR A 72 1.02 16.32 -8.25
N ASN A 73 0.52 16.87 -9.37
CA ASN A 73 1.35 17.65 -10.29
C ASN A 73 1.97 18.86 -9.59
N GLU A 74 1.15 19.61 -8.82
CA GLU A 74 1.63 20.78 -8.08
C GLU A 74 2.69 20.42 -7.04
N VAL A 75 2.54 19.27 -6.33
CA VAL A 75 3.55 18.75 -5.40
C VAL A 75 4.91 18.59 -6.10
N PHE A 76 4.92 17.99 -7.28
CA PHE A 76 6.16 17.72 -8.02
C PHE A 76 6.77 18.98 -8.62
N GLU A 77 5.96 19.97 -9.00
CA GLU A 77 6.43 21.20 -9.66
C GLU A 77 6.94 22.23 -8.67
N ASN A 78 6.27 22.39 -7.52
CA ASN A 78 6.49 23.54 -6.65
C ASN A 78 6.83 23.20 -5.19
N TYR A 79 6.66 21.95 -4.74
CA TYR A 79 6.81 21.60 -3.32
C TYR A 79 7.90 20.57 -3.01
N VAL A 80 8.66 20.13 -3.99
CA VAL A 80 9.77 19.18 -3.77
C VAL A 80 10.83 19.85 -2.90
N GLY A 81 11.12 19.24 -1.73
CA GLY A 81 12.18 19.69 -0.83
C GLY A 81 11.80 20.79 0.18
N ASP A 82 10.54 21.18 0.30
CA ASP A 82 10.10 22.18 1.28
C ASP A 82 9.09 21.58 2.29
N LYS A 83 7.86 22.01 2.26
CA LYS A 83 6.81 21.66 3.23
C LYS A 83 5.52 21.36 2.51
N LEU A 84 4.76 20.41 3.06
CA LEU A 84 3.41 20.10 2.61
C LEU A 84 2.42 20.20 3.77
N PHE A 85 1.19 20.52 3.46
CA PHE A 85 0.12 20.45 4.45
C PHE A 85 -0.47 19.05 4.43
N ILE A 86 -0.57 18.43 5.62
CA ILE A 86 -1.15 17.10 5.80
C ILE A 86 -2.18 17.13 6.92
N ARG A 87 -3.23 16.36 6.78
CA ARG A 87 -4.18 16.07 7.85
C ARG A 87 -4.50 14.57 7.88
N GLY A 88 -4.59 14.01 9.07
CA GLY A 88 -4.72 12.58 9.34
C GLY A 88 -3.93 12.20 10.61
N PRO A 89 -3.63 10.91 10.82
CA PRO A 89 -3.95 9.78 9.95
C PRO A 89 -5.45 9.46 9.94
N TYR A 90 -5.91 8.86 8.85
CA TYR A 90 -7.28 8.39 8.67
C TYR A 90 -7.32 6.92 8.29
N GLY A 91 -8.49 6.29 8.49
CA GLY A 91 -8.68 4.89 8.20
C GLY A 91 -8.14 3.95 9.28
N ASN A 92 -8.46 2.66 9.15
CA ASN A 92 -8.14 1.64 10.14
C ASN A 92 -6.72 1.04 10.02
N GLY A 93 -6.14 0.98 8.82
CA GLY A 93 -4.81 0.40 8.57
C GLY A 93 -4.76 -1.14 8.68
N PHE A 94 -3.57 -1.69 8.48
CA PHE A 94 -3.27 -3.12 8.68
C PHE A 94 -2.93 -3.38 10.15
N GLU A 95 -3.67 -4.28 10.79
CA GLU A 95 -3.38 -4.74 12.14
C GLU A 95 -2.36 -5.88 12.09
N LEU A 96 -1.10 -5.60 12.43
CA LEU A 96 0.02 -6.53 12.33
C LEU A 96 -0.22 -7.84 13.10
N GLU A 97 -0.93 -7.76 14.24
CA GLU A 97 -1.26 -8.91 15.07
C GLU A 97 -2.07 -10.00 14.32
N ASN A 98 -2.86 -9.60 13.31
CA ASN A 98 -3.62 -10.55 12.49
C ASN A 98 -2.72 -11.46 11.64
N TYR A 99 -1.47 -11.09 11.45
CA TYR A 99 -0.52 -11.75 10.55
C TYR A 99 0.57 -12.52 11.29
N LYS A 100 0.74 -12.29 12.60
CA LYS A 100 1.72 -13.00 13.44
C LYS A 100 1.41 -14.48 13.54
N GLY A 101 2.43 -15.31 13.49
CA GLY A 101 2.31 -16.78 13.50
C GLY A 101 1.65 -17.36 12.25
N LYS A 102 1.46 -16.59 11.19
CA LYS A 102 0.84 -16.99 9.92
C LYS A 102 1.87 -17.32 8.84
N GLU A 103 1.44 -18.06 7.83
CA GLU A 103 2.11 -18.12 6.54
C GLU A 103 1.60 -16.94 5.71
N LEU A 104 2.32 -15.81 5.78
CA LEU A 104 1.89 -14.54 5.22
C LEU A 104 2.31 -14.41 3.76
N VAL A 105 1.36 -14.10 2.88
CA VAL A 105 1.60 -13.79 1.47
C VAL A 105 1.13 -12.37 1.17
N ILE A 106 2.04 -11.52 0.76
CA ILE A 106 1.77 -10.12 0.41
C ILE A 106 1.90 -9.97 -1.10
N ILE A 107 0.83 -9.52 -1.76
CA ILE A 107 0.77 -9.39 -3.23
C ILE A 107 0.47 -7.94 -3.58
N GLY A 108 1.37 -7.29 -4.31
CA GLY A 108 1.24 -5.89 -4.70
C GLY A 108 1.46 -5.62 -6.17
N GLY A 109 0.76 -4.62 -6.70
CA GLY A 109 0.94 -4.15 -8.08
C GLY A 109 1.22 -2.66 -8.17
N GLY A 110 2.34 -2.28 -8.77
CA GLY A 110 2.74 -0.89 -8.95
C GLY A 110 2.76 -0.12 -7.63
N THR A 111 2.06 1.02 -7.57
CA THR A 111 1.94 1.84 -6.36
C THR A 111 1.21 1.15 -5.21
N GLY A 112 0.48 0.05 -5.45
CA GLY A 112 -0.16 -0.74 -4.40
C GLY A 112 0.82 -1.39 -3.40
N VAL A 113 2.11 -1.45 -3.73
CA VAL A 113 3.17 -1.85 -2.78
C VAL A 113 3.32 -0.80 -1.66
N SER A 114 3.06 0.48 -1.92
CA SER A 114 3.24 1.58 -0.98
C SER A 114 2.45 1.42 0.33
N PRO A 115 1.12 1.21 0.33
CA PRO A 115 0.35 1.05 1.56
C PRO A 115 0.73 -0.21 2.35
N MET A 116 1.28 -1.24 1.70
CA MET A 116 1.73 -2.47 2.36
C MET A 116 3.18 -2.41 2.84
N ARG A 117 3.96 -1.39 2.41
CA ARG A 117 5.39 -1.32 2.68
C ARG A 117 5.71 -1.37 4.18
N GLY A 118 4.89 -0.73 5.03
CA GLY A 118 5.06 -0.81 6.48
C GLY A 118 4.88 -2.23 7.04
N VAL A 119 3.96 -3.03 6.48
CA VAL A 119 3.79 -4.45 6.82
C VAL A 119 5.00 -5.25 6.36
N ILE A 120 5.47 -5.03 5.13
CA ILE A 120 6.64 -5.71 4.57
C ILE A 120 7.89 -5.42 5.40
N GLN A 121 8.11 -4.15 5.75
CA GLN A 121 9.23 -3.71 6.58
C GLN A 121 9.21 -4.38 7.96
N TYR A 122 8.03 -4.44 8.58
CA TYR A 122 7.87 -5.07 9.89
C TYR A 122 8.28 -6.55 9.87
N PHE A 123 7.69 -7.35 8.97
CA PHE A 123 8.01 -8.78 8.90
C PHE A 123 9.39 -9.07 8.28
N SER A 124 9.98 -8.13 7.56
CA SER A 124 11.38 -8.23 7.16
C SER A 124 12.35 -7.99 8.33
N ALA A 125 11.99 -7.11 9.26
CA ALA A 125 12.78 -6.84 10.47
C ALA A 125 12.54 -7.89 11.57
N HIS A 126 11.36 -8.53 11.59
CA HIS A 126 10.94 -9.54 12.57
C HIS A 126 10.46 -10.82 11.89
N PRO A 127 11.34 -11.50 11.10
CA PRO A 127 10.93 -12.69 10.35
C PRO A 127 10.46 -13.85 11.24
N GLU A 128 10.90 -13.91 12.50
CA GLU A 128 10.51 -14.90 13.49
C GLU A 128 9.04 -14.76 13.94
N GLU A 129 8.41 -13.62 13.74
CA GLU A 129 7.02 -13.40 14.12
C GLU A 129 6.01 -13.98 13.12
N ALA A 130 6.44 -14.41 11.94
CA ALA A 130 5.63 -15.17 10.99
C ALA A 130 6.20 -16.58 10.79
N VAL A 131 5.35 -17.55 10.42
CA VAL A 131 5.82 -18.90 10.02
C VAL A 131 6.65 -18.80 8.73
N SER A 132 6.21 -17.97 7.83
CA SER A 132 6.92 -17.58 6.61
C SER A 132 6.31 -16.31 6.05
N THR A 133 7.10 -15.52 5.30
CA THR A 133 6.59 -14.36 4.59
C THR A 133 7.03 -14.40 3.13
N THR A 134 6.06 -14.37 2.22
CA THR A 134 6.28 -14.30 0.78
C THR A 134 5.76 -12.96 0.26
N LEU A 135 6.59 -12.23 -0.48
CA LEU A 135 6.22 -11.00 -1.20
C LEU A 135 6.22 -11.27 -2.69
N ILE A 136 5.07 -11.04 -3.34
CA ILE A 136 4.95 -11.02 -4.80
C ILE A 136 4.62 -9.58 -5.21
N ALA A 137 5.55 -8.90 -5.88
CA ALA A 137 5.39 -7.52 -6.30
C ALA A 137 5.56 -7.39 -7.82
N GLY A 138 4.51 -6.93 -8.49
CA GLY A 138 4.46 -6.75 -9.94
C GLY A 138 4.55 -5.28 -10.34
N PHE A 139 5.32 -4.99 -11.39
CA PHE A 139 5.45 -3.67 -12.00
C PHE A 139 5.27 -3.79 -13.50
N LYS A 140 5.08 -2.66 -14.19
CA LYS A 140 4.86 -2.67 -15.63
C LYS A 140 6.12 -3.07 -16.41
N SER A 141 7.26 -2.48 -16.03
CA SER A 141 8.57 -2.70 -16.64
C SER A 141 9.67 -2.59 -15.56
N PRO A 142 10.95 -2.94 -15.86
CA PRO A 142 12.06 -2.79 -14.92
C PRO A 142 12.30 -1.35 -14.46
N GLU A 143 11.97 -0.36 -15.30
CA GLU A 143 12.07 1.06 -14.99
C GLU A 143 11.01 1.52 -13.99
N ASP A 144 9.84 0.88 -14.00
CA ASP A 144 8.72 1.19 -13.12
C ASP A 144 8.85 0.59 -11.71
N VAL A 145 9.90 -0.16 -11.42
CA VAL A 145 10.14 -0.78 -10.11
C VAL A 145 10.39 0.29 -9.06
N LEU A 146 9.47 0.34 -8.06
CA LEU A 146 9.60 1.18 -6.88
C LEU A 146 10.46 0.49 -5.82
N PHE A 147 10.97 1.25 -4.86
CA PHE A 147 11.65 0.73 -3.66
C PHE A 147 12.82 -0.23 -3.93
N LYS A 148 13.58 -0.02 -5.01
CA LYS A 148 14.67 -0.94 -5.43
C LYS A 148 15.63 -1.30 -4.29
N LYS A 149 16.01 -0.32 -3.45
CA LYS A 149 16.89 -0.57 -2.29
C LYS A 149 16.21 -1.43 -1.21
N ASP A 150 14.92 -1.21 -0.96
CA ASP A 150 14.18 -1.99 0.02
C ASP A 150 14.04 -3.45 -0.43
N PHE A 151 13.83 -3.69 -1.73
CA PHE A 151 13.79 -5.06 -2.27
C PHE A 151 15.07 -5.83 -2.01
N GLU A 152 16.24 -5.19 -2.12
CA GLU A 152 17.52 -5.85 -1.80
C GLU A 152 17.64 -6.21 -0.31
N GLU A 153 17.06 -5.41 0.59
CA GLU A 153 17.00 -5.73 2.01
C GLU A 153 15.95 -6.83 2.30
N TRP A 154 14.77 -6.72 1.71
CA TRP A 154 13.69 -7.69 1.94
C TRP A 154 14.05 -9.11 1.47
N LYS A 155 14.78 -9.24 0.36
CA LYS A 155 15.28 -10.53 -0.15
C LYS A 155 16.17 -11.28 0.85
N LYS A 156 16.74 -10.61 1.86
CA LYS A 156 17.60 -11.24 2.87
C LYS A 156 16.81 -12.07 3.89
N THR A 157 15.55 -11.71 4.12
CA THR A 157 14.72 -12.30 5.19
C THR A 157 13.38 -12.84 4.70
N LEU A 158 12.89 -12.38 3.54
CA LEU A 158 11.62 -12.79 2.95
C LEU A 158 11.83 -13.60 1.67
N HIS A 159 10.87 -14.44 1.33
CA HIS A 159 10.78 -14.98 -0.02
C HIS A 159 10.18 -13.94 -0.96
N VAL A 160 10.98 -13.36 -1.85
CA VAL A 160 10.57 -12.24 -2.71
C VAL A 160 10.52 -12.66 -4.18
N ILE A 161 9.36 -12.48 -4.80
CA ILE A 161 9.13 -12.58 -6.23
C ILE A 161 8.83 -11.17 -6.75
N GLN A 162 9.84 -10.51 -7.29
CA GLN A 162 9.69 -9.24 -7.99
C GLN A 162 9.54 -9.53 -9.48
N THR A 163 8.40 -9.17 -10.06
CA THR A 163 8.09 -9.45 -11.46
C THR A 163 7.72 -8.19 -12.22
N VAL A 164 7.90 -8.21 -13.53
CA VAL A 164 7.48 -7.14 -14.45
C VAL A 164 6.59 -7.71 -15.53
N ASP A 165 5.60 -6.94 -16.00
CA ASP A 165 4.68 -7.41 -17.04
C ASP A 165 5.40 -7.61 -18.39
N THR A 166 6.32 -6.68 -18.69
CA THR A 166 7.13 -6.70 -19.92
C THR A 166 8.58 -6.32 -19.61
N ALA A 167 9.52 -6.94 -20.31
CA ALA A 167 10.95 -6.61 -20.18
C ALA A 167 11.68 -6.88 -21.52
N PRO A 168 12.87 -6.27 -21.74
CA PRO A 168 13.77 -6.63 -22.80
C PRO A 168 14.23 -8.09 -22.70
N GLU A 169 14.69 -8.69 -23.82
CA GLU A 169 15.12 -10.09 -23.85
C GLU A 169 16.29 -10.41 -22.90
N GLU A 170 17.17 -9.43 -22.68
CA GLU A 170 18.32 -9.53 -21.78
C GLU A 170 17.98 -9.40 -20.28
N TYR A 171 16.71 -9.20 -19.92
CA TYR A 171 16.29 -9.07 -18.54
C TYR A 171 16.30 -10.41 -17.79
N GLU A 172 17.16 -10.54 -16.78
CA GLU A 172 17.35 -11.78 -16.01
C GLU A 172 16.30 -11.97 -14.89
N GLY A 173 15.42 -10.99 -14.63
CA GLY A 173 14.38 -11.06 -13.59
C GLY A 173 13.14 -11.83 -14.01
N SER A 174 12.19 -11.93 -13.11
CA SER A 174 10.90 -12.56 -13.37
C SER A 174 10.02 -11.71 -14.29
N VAL A 175 9.37 -12.36 -15.29
CA VAL A 175 8.47 -11.71 -16.25
C VAL A 175 7.09 -12.37 -16.22
N GLY A 176 6.06 -11.56 -16.14
CA GLY A 176 4.65 -11.94 -16.12
C GLY A 176 3.89 -11.28 -14.98
N MET A 177 2.56 -11.31 -15.07
CA MET A 177 1.67 -10.78 -14.04
C MET A 177 1.83 -11.54 -12.71
N VAL A 178 1.55 -10.89 -11.60
CA VAL A 178 1.62 -11.48 -10.24
C VAL A 178 0.81 -12.79 -10.12
N THR A 179 -0.29 -12.90 -10.84
CA THR A 179 -1.15 -14.08 -10.86
C THR A 179 -0.45 -15.35 -11.35
N LYS A 180 0.59 -15.22 -12.18
CA LYS A 180 1.39 -16.33 -12.70
C LYS A 180 2.07 -17.14 -11.59
N TYR A 181 2.41 -16.48 -10.49
CA TYR A 181 3.22 -17.07 -9.41
C TYR A 181 2.37 -17.64 -8.26
N ILE A 182 1.06 -17.37 -8.24
CA ILE A 182 0.16 -17.82 -7.18
C ILE A 182 -0.04 -19.34 -7.19
N PRO A 183 -0.22 -20.03 -8.34
CA PRO A 183 -0.40 -21.47 -8.37
C PRO A 183 0.79 -22.27 -7.84
N ASP A 184 1.98 -21.66 -7.80
CA ASP A 184 3.21 -22.30 -7.31
C ASP A 184 3.43 -22.14 -5.82
N LEU A 185 2.60 -21.35 -5.13
CA LEU A 185 2.67 -21.20 -3.68
C LEU A 185 2.41 -22.54 -2.98
N ARG A 186 3.19 -22.81 -1.93
CA ARG A 186 3.05 -24.01 -1.11
C ARG A 186 3.00 -23.62 0.35
N PHE A 187 2.05 -24.19 1.08
CA PHE A 187 1.80 -23.93 2.48
C PHE A 187 2.04 -25.19 3.31
N LYS A 188 2.63 -25.05 4.48
CA LYS A 188 2.70 -26.14 5.45
C LYS A 188 1.31 -26.43 6.03
N ASN A 189 0.55 -25.37 6.24
CA ASN A 189 -0.83 -25.45 6.71
C ASN A 189 -1.69 -24.37 6.00
N PRO A 190 -2.45 -24.72 4.94
CA PRO A 190 -3.28 -23.74 4.22
C PRO A 190 -4.31 -23.02 5.11
N GLU A 191 -4.78 -23.63 6.20
CA GLU A 191 -5.70 -22.97 7.15
C GLU A 191 -5.00 -21.85 7.94
N ASN A 192 -3.66 -21.86 8.00
CA ASN A 192 -2.88 -20.81 8.65
C ASN A 192 -2.31 -19.77 7.67
N ALA A 193 -2.58 -19.92 6.37
CA ALA A 193 -2.15 -18.95 5.38
C ALA A 193 -3.01 -17.68 5.45
N VAL A 194 -2.39 -16.51 5.29
CA VAL A 194 -3.06 -15.22 5.21
C VAL A 194 -2.51 -14.42 4.05
N PHE A 195 -3.40 -13.78 3.31
CA PHE A 195 -3.07 -13.01 2.12
C PHE A 195 -3.39 -11.53 2.31
N ILE A 196 -2.49 -10.68 1.87
CA ILE A 196 -2.73 -9.24 1.69
C ILE A 196 -2.57 -8.94 0.20
N CYS A 197 -3.59 -8.37 -0.44
CA CYS A 197 -3.58 -8.07 -1.86
C CYS A 197 -3.97 -6.60 -2.10
N VAL A 198 -3.04 -5.80 -2.65
CA VAL A 198 -3.27 -4.38 -2.93
C VAL A 198 -2.74 -4.00 -4.31
N GLY A 199 -3.54 -3.28 -5.08
CA GLY A 199 -3.18 -2.84 -6.42
C GLY A 199 -4.40 -2.42 -7.24
N PRO A 200 -4.28 -2.31 -8.55
CA PRO A 200 -5.40 -1.99 -9.42
C PRO A 200 -6.57 -2.96 -9.25
N PRO A 201 -7.84 -2.51 -9.31
CA PRO A 201 -9.01 -3.36 -9.09
C PRO A 201 -9.02 -4.64 -9.93
N VAL A 202 -8.62 -4.55 -11.20
CA VAL A 202 -8.52 -5.70 -12.11
C VAL A 202 -7.49 -6.72 -11.60
N MET A 203 -6.33 -6.26 -11.11
CA MET A 203 -5.31 -7.13 -10.52
C MET A 203 -5.84 -7.82 -9.27
N ILE A 204 -6.44 -7.07 -8.33
CA ILE A 204 -7.04 -7.63 -7.10
C ILE A 204 -8.03 -8.74 -7.46
N LYS A 205 -8.95 -8.48 -8.39
CA LYS A 205 -9.95 -9.45 -8.83
C LYS A 205 -9.33 -10.77 -9.30
N PHE A 206 -8.40 -10.71 -10.24
CA PHE A 206 -7.78 -11.93 -10.77
C PHE A 206 -6.86 -12.61 -9.75
N THR A 207 -6.16 -11.84 -8.92
CA THR A 207 -5.34 -12.36 -7.82
C THR A 207 -6.18 -13.16 -6.85
N ILE A 208 -7.32 -12.62 -6.40
CA ILE A 208 -8.22 -13.34 -5.49
C ILE A 208 -8.80 -14.59 -6.15
N MET A 209 -9.14 -14.55 -7.43
CA MET A 209 -9.59 -15.75 -8.15
C MET A 209 -8.53 -16.86 -8.11
N GLU A 210 -7.25 -16.54 -8.31
CA GLU A 210 -6.17 -17.55 -8.23
C GLU A 210 -5.96 -18.03 -6.78
N ILE A 211 -6.00 -17.14 -5.79
CA ILE A 211 -5.91 -17.49 -4.38
C ILE A 211 -7.03 -18.47 -3.98
N LYS A 212 -8.26 -18.22 -4.44
CA LYS A 212 -9.42 -19.11 -4.15
C LYS A 212 -9.26 -20.50 -4.74
N LYS A 213 -8.54 -20.69 -5.87
CA LYS A 213 -8.24 -22.02 -6.43
C LYS A 213 -7.32 -22.84 -5.54
N LEU A 214 -6.55 -22.19 -4.65
CA LEU A 214 -5.72 -22.86 -3.64
C LEU A 214 -6.51 -23.33 -2.41
N GLY A 215 -7.84 -23.12 -2.39
CA GLY A 215 -8.70 -23.46 -1.25
C GLY A 215 -8.70 -22.45 -0.12
N ILE A 216 -8.10 -21.27 -0.31
CA ILE A 216 -8.05 -20.21 0.69
C ILE A 216 -9.44 -19.58 0.87
N LYS A 217 -9.83 -19.38 2.13
CA LYS A 217 -11.14 -18.82 2.51
C LYS A 217 -11.11 -17.29 2.49
N ASP A 218 -12.29 -16.66 2.42
CA ASP A 218 -12.41 -15.21 2.38
C ASP A 218 -11.84 -14.53 3.63
N GLU A 219 -11.99 -15.15 4.81
CA GLU A 219 -11.47 -14.65 6.08
C GLU A 219 -9.93 -14.55 6.13
N GLN A 220 -9.24 -15.28 5.25
CA GLN A 220 -7.79 -15.31 5.15
C GLN A 220 -7.23 -14.25 4.20
N ILE A 221 -8.09 -13.45 3.55
CA ILE A 221 -7.71 -12.48 2.53
C ILE A 221 -8.02 -11.07 3.00
N TRP A 222 -7.05 -10.19 2.87
CA TRP A 222 -7.15 -8.78 3.18
C TRP A 222 -6.82 -7.96 1.93
N THR A 223 -7.52 -6.83 1.77
CA THR A 223 -7.30 -5.91 0.65
C THR A 223 -7.43 -4.47 1.11
N SER A 224 -6.89 -3.54 0.33
CA SER A 224 -7.07 -2.11 0.55
C SER A 224 -7.72 -1.49 -0.67
N TYR A 225 -8.76 -0.69 -0.44
CA TYR A 225 -9.48 0.01 -1.49
C TYR A 225 -9.14 1.50 -1.51
N GLU A 226 -9.04 2.02 -2.72
CA GLU A 226 -8.89 3.45 -2.97
C GLU A 226 -10.20 4.03 -3.49
N ARG A 227 -10.58 5.21 -3.00
CA ARG A 227 -11.74 5.97 -3.46
C ARG A 227 -11.42 7.45 -3.46
N LYS A 228 -12.18 8.21 -4.24
CA LYS A 228 -12.15 9.67 -4.13
C LYS A 228 -12.55 10.06 -2.71
N MET A 229 -11.70 10.79 -2.03
CA MET A 229 -11.94 11.28 -0.67
C MET A 229 -11.94 12.80 -0.64
N CYS A 230 -12.69 13.36 0.32
CA CYS A 230 -12.74 14.80 0.56
C CYS A 230 -12.66 15.12 2.05
N CYS A 231 -13.45 14.43 2.91
CA CYS A 231 -13.43 14.73 4.34
C CYS A 231 -12.45 13.86 5.13
N GLY A 232 -12.25 12.60 4.76
CA GLY A 232 -11.42 11.64 5.49
C GLY A 232 -12.05 11.09 6.78
N ILE A 233 -13.24 11.53 7.17
CA ILE A 233 -13.87 11.28 8.48
C ILE A 233 -15.34 10.80 8.39
N GLY A 234 -15.72 10.15 7.31
CA GLY A 234 -17.04 9.50 7.16
C GLY A 234 -18.24 10.45 7.03
N LYS A 235 -18.06 11.73 6.65
CA LYS A 235 -19.16 12.71 6.61
C LYS A 235 -19.69 13.04 5.23
N CYS A 236 -18.84 13.16 4.22
CA CYS A 236 -19.23 13.71 2.94
C CYS A 236 -19.81 12.70 1.94
N GLY A 237 -19.61 11.40 2.16
CA GLY A 237 -20.12 10.33 1.30
C GLY A 237 -19.30 10.04 0.04
N HIS A 238 -18.29 10.82 -0.33
CA HIS A 238 -17.52 10.63 -1.56
C HIS A 238 -16.80 9.28 -1.66
N CYS A 239 -16.35 8.75 -0.52
CA CYS A 239 -15.67 7.46 -0.47
C CYS A 239 -16.59 6.28 -0.12
N ARG A 240 -17.92 6.50 -0.14
CA ARG A 240 -18.89 5.47 0.23
C ARG A 240 -18.94 4.37 -0.83
N MET A 241 -18.88 3.14 -0.38
CA MET A 241 -19.12 1.92 -1.15
C MET A 241 -20.19 1.12 -0.42
N ASN A 242 -21.37 0.97 -1.01
CA ASN A 242 -22.55 0.44 -0.33
C ASN A 242 -22.79 1.15 1.02
N GLU A 243 -22.76 0.44 2.13
CA GLU A 243 -22.95 1.00 3.49
C GLU A 243 -21.65 1.40 4.19
N LYS A 244 -20.49 1.20 3.55
CA LYS A 244 -19.17 1.47 4.13
C LYS A 244 -18.56 2.77 3.62
N TYR A 245 -17.90 3.49 4.50
CA TYR A 245 -17.04 4.65 4.16
C TYR A 245 -15.59 4.21 4.16
N VAL A 246 -14.94 4.20 3.01
CA VAL A 246 -13.54 3.75 2.91
C VAL A 246 -12.61 4.54 3.83
N CYS A 247 -12.87 5.83 4.07
CA CYS A 247 -12.08 6.65 4.97
C CYS A 247 -12.29 6.39 6.47
N LEU A 248 -13.36 5.67 6.85
CA LEU A 248 -13.71 5.39 8.25
C LEU A 248 -13.64 3.91 8.55
N ASP A 249 -14.33 3.08 7.74
CA ASP A 249 -14.42 1.63 7.90
C ASP A 249 -13.24 0.88 7.28
N GLY A 250 -12.54 1.52 6.32
CA GLY A 250 -11.35 1.03 5.62
C GLY A 250 -10.14 1.95 5.85
N PRO A 251 -9.21 2.05 4.91
CA PRO A 251 -9.21 1.47 3.56
C PRO A 251 -8.97 -0.04 3.53
N VAL A 252 -8.48 -0.62 4.61
CA VAL A 252 -8.16 -2.04 4.73
C VAL A 252 -9.41 -2.82 5.15
N PHE A 253 -9.77 -3.82 4.36
CA PHE A 253 -10.92 -4.69 4.61
C PHE A 253 -10.52 -6.15 4.54
N ASN A 254 -11.16 -6.98 5.40
CA ASN A 254 -11.17 -8.42 5.17
C ASN A 254 -12.07 -8.74 3.97
N TYR A 255 -11.70 -9.73 3.17
CA TYR A 255 -12.43 -10.03 1.93
C TYR A 255 -13.86 -10.54 2.17
N THR A 256 -14.19 -11.00 3.37
CA THR A 256 -15.57 -11.31 3.76
C THR A 256 -16.50 -10.09 3.62
N GLU A 257 -15.98 -8.89 3.89
CA GLU A 257 -16.68 -7.63 3.67
C GLU A 257 -16.37 -7.04 2.29
N ALA A 258 -15.10 -7.07 1.88
CA ALA A 258 -14.64 -6.45 0.65
C ALA A 258 -15.34 -6.96 -0.61
N ARG A 259 -15.70 -8.25 -0.67
CA ARG A 259 -16.41 -8.84 -1.81
C ARG A 259 -17.81 -8.24 -2.06
N GLU A 260 -18.40 -7.65 -1.04
CA GLU A 260 -19.73 -6.99 -1.12
C GLU A 260 -19.61 -5.52 -1.53
N LEU A 261 -18.37 -4.96 -1.54
CA LEU A 261 -18.13 -3.57 -1.89
C LEU A 261 -18.02 -3.44 -3.42
N ILE A 262 -19.11 -2.97 -4.02
CA ILE A 262 -19.22 -2.78 -5.47
C ILE A 262 -18.97 -1.31 -5.81
N ASP A 263 -18.20 -1.08 -6.89
CA ASP A 263 -17.99 0.24 -7.50
C ASP A 263 -19.17 0.68 -8.33
#